data_cd1f81fa9217b060227af0be70a4e1a8
#
_entry.id   cd1f81fa9217b060227af0be70a4e1a8
#
_cell.length_a   1.000
_cell.length_b   1.000
_cell.length_c   1.000
_cell.angle_alpha   90.00
_cell.angle_beta   90.00
_cell.angle_gamma   90.00
#
_symmetry.space_group_name_H-M   'P 1'
#
loop_
_entity.id
_entity.type
_entity.pdbx_description
1 polymer ?
#
loop_
_entity_poly.entity_id
_entity_poly.type
_entity_poly.pdbx_seq_one_letter_code
_entity_poly.pdbx_strand_id
1 'polypeptide(L)' 'MGVPSSLTMANSNNDVDVNTLIKIYNQKISTLTNQNILLEAKLTTVMTDFNDEKTQLAAQALEWQTKYENLASEVEAE' A
#
# COMPACT_ATOMS: atom_id res chain seq x y z
N MET A 1 44.98 -12.58 14.87
CA MET A 1 44.48 -12.88 14.73
C MET A 1 43.78 -13.13 14.49
N GLY A 2 43.79 -12.88 14.48
CA GLY A 2 42.92 -13.11 14.28
C GLY A 2 42.34 -12.94 13.86
N VAL A 3 42.19 -12.56 13.88
CA VAL A 3 41.44 -12.64 13.50
C VAL A 3 40.93 -12.49 13.03
N PRO A 4 40.94 -12.11 13.02
CA PRO A 4 40.24 -12.16 12.61
C PRO A 4 39.63 -12.31 11.89
N SER A 5 39.79 -12.17 11.81
CA SER A 5 39.26 -12.60 11.29
C SER A 5 38.67 -13.00 10.95
N SER A 6 38.71 -12.87 11.20
CA SER A 6 38.14 -13.54 11.05
C SER A 6 37.59 -13.67 11.07
N LEU A 7 37.71 -13.04 11.44
CA LEU A 7 37.22 -13.36 11.55
C LEU A 7 36.64 -13.63 11.22
N THR A 8 36.73 -13.43 11.13
CA THR A 8 36.41 -13.89 10.73
C THR A 8 35.63 -14.35 10.23
N MET A 9 35.39 -14.25 10.12
CA MET A 9 34.68 -14.60 9.62
C MET A 9 34.73 -15.01 8.80
N ALA A 10 35.05 -14.69 8.55
CA ALA A 10 35.09 -14.97 7.66
C ALA A 10 35.21 -16.00 7.30
N ASN A 11 35.52 -16.25 7.42
CA ASN A 11 35.62 -17.18 7.02
C ASN A 11 34.92 -17.81 6.45
N SER A 12 34.59 -17.69 6.50
CA SER A 12 33.78 -18.32 6.12
C SER A 12 33.59 -18.35 4.84
N ASN A 13 33.27 -18.81 4.51
CA ASN A 13 32.94 -18.99 3.34
C ASN A 13 32.85 -17.92 2.78
N ASN A 14 33.48 -17.51 3.22
CA ASN A 14 33.14 -16.69 2.92
C ASN A 14 34.07 -15.73 2.86
N ASP A 15 34.67 -15.55 2.22
CA ASP A 15 35.39 -14.47 1.78
C ASP A 15 34.55 -13.24 1.65
N VAL A 16 33.66 -13.09 2.50
CA VAL A 16 32.75 -11.97 2.45
C VAL A 16 33.26 -10.91 3.41
N ASP A 17 33.48 -9.73 2.89
CA ASP A 17 33.85 -8.58 3.71
C ASP A 17 32.64 -8.16 4.54
N VAL A 18 32.83 -8.08 5.84
CA VAL A 18 31.72 -7.77 6.75
C VAL A 18 31.16 -6.39 6.47
N ASN A 19 32.02 -5.42 6.20
CA ASN A 19 31.55 -4.07 5.90
C ASN A 19 30.72 -4.02 4.62
N THR A 20 31.14 -4.79 3.64
CA THR A 20 30.37 -4.89 2.40
C THR A 20 29.02 -5.54 2.65
N LEU A 21 29.03 -6.57 3.46
CA LEU A 21 27.80 -7.27 3.81
C LEU A 21 26.80 -6.35 4.52
N ILE A 22 27.29 -5.58 5.48
CA ILE A 22 26.46 -4.63 6.21
C ILE A 22 25.89 -3.58 5.27
N LYS A 23 26.74 -3.09 4.35
CA LYS A 23 26.29 -2.10 3.38
C LYS A 23 25.16 -2.64 2.53
N ILE A 24 25.29 -3.88 2.08
CA ILE A 24 24.25 -4.49 1.25
C ILE A 24 22.97 -4.69 2.04
N TYR A 25 23.06 -5.15 3.28
CA TYR A 25 21.90 -5.26 4.14
C TYR A 25 21.19 -3.93 4.30
N ASN A 26 21.95 -2.87 4.57
CA ASN A 26 21.36 -1.55 4.77
C ASN A 26 20.68 -1.05 3.50
N GLN A 27 21.27 -1.30 2.35
CA GLN A 27 20.66 -0.92 1.08
C GLN A 27 19.36 -1.68 0.84
N LYS A 28 19.36 -2.97 1.15
CA LYS A 28 18.17 -3.80 0.98
C LYS A 28 17.05 -3.36 1.93
N ILE A 29 17.41 -3.11 3.17
CA ILE A 29 16.44 -2.65 4.16
C ILE A 29 15.81 -1.33 3.71
N SER A 30 16.65 -0.41 3.25
CA SER A 30 16.17 0.89 2.78
C SER A 30 15.22 0.72 1.59
N THR A 31 15.62 -0.11 0.63
CA THR A 31 14.81 -0.33 -0.57
C THR A 31 13.47 -0.97 -0.20
N LEU A 32 13.51 -2.00 0.62
CA LEU A 32 12.30 -2.70 1.02
C LEU A 32 11.37 -1.81 1.84
N THR A 33 11.96 -1.00 2.72
CA THR A 33 11.18 -0.07 3.52
C THR A 33 10.47 0.94 2.62
N ASN A 34 11.20 1.49 1.65
CA ASN A 34 10.60 2.45 0.73
C ASN A 34 9.49 1.82 -0.10
N GLN A 35 9.70 0.60 -0.56
CA GLN A 35 8.68 -0.11 -1.32
C GLN A 35 7.45 -0.36 -0.47
N ASN A 36 7.66 -0.72 0.79
CA ASN A 36 6.56 -0.97 1.71
C ASN A 36 5.73 0.29 1.93
N ILE A 37 6.41 1.40 2.16
CA ILE A 37 5.72 2.68 2.36
C ILE A 37 4.92 3.06 1.11
N LEU A 38 5.52 2.88 -0.05
CA LEU A 38 4.85 3.21 -1.30
C LEU A 38 3.61 2.34 -1.52
N LEU A 39 3.73 1.05 -1.22
CA LEU A 39 2.60 0.13 -1.36
C LEU A 39 1.49 0.49 -0.38
N GLU A 40 1.85 0.84 0.83
CA GLU A 40 0.86 1.25 1.83
C GLU A 40 0.14 2.52 1.38
N ALA A 41 0.88 3.48 0.84
CA ALA A 41 0.28 4.71 0.34
C ALA A 41 -0.66 4.44 -0.82
N LYS A 42 -0.26 3.55 -1.73
CA LYS A 42 -1.11 3.18 -2.86
C LYS A 42 -2.40 2.50 -2.38
N LEU A 43 -2.27 1.60 -1.43
CA LEU A 43 -3.43 0.91 -0.89
C LEU A 43 -4.38 1.90 -0.23
N THR A 44 -3.85 2.80 0.58
CA THR A 44 -4.67 3.80 1.24
C THR A 44 -5.39 4.67 0.22
N THR A 45 -4.69 5.07 -0.84
CA THR A 45 -5.29 5.87 -1.90
C THR A 45 -6.43 5.13 -2.58
N VAL A 46 -6.21 3.86 -2.93
CA VAL A 46 -7.23 3.06 -3.59
C VAL A 46 -8.44 2.89 -2.69
N MET A 47 -8.22 2.66 -1.41
CA MET A 47 -9.33 2.49 -0.48
C MET A 47 -10.13 3.78 -0.30
N THR A 48 -9.42 4.92 -0.25
CA THR A 48 -10.09 6.20 -0.14
C THR A 48 -10.93 6.47 -1.39
N ASP A 49 -10.36 6.24 -2.57
CA ASP A 49 -11.07 6.45 -3.82
C ASP A 49 -12.28 5.53 -3.92
N PHE A 50 -12.13 4.30 -3.49
CA PHE A 50 -13.24 3.34 -3.50
C PHE A 50 -14.38 3.82 -2.59
N ASN A 51 -14.03 4.29 -1.40
CA ASN A 51 -15.04 4.79 -0.47
C ASN A 51 -15.75 6.03 -1.01
N ASP A 52 -15.00 6.93 -1.64
CA ASP A 52 -15.58 8.12 -2.25
C ASP A 52 -16.53 7.75 -3.36
N GLU A 53 -16.12 6.82 -4.21
CA GLU A 53 -16.92 6.36 -5.32
C GLU A 53 -18.19 5.68 -4.83
N LYS A 54 -18.05 4.85 -3.80
CA LYS A 54 -19.18 4.17 -3.20
C LYS A 54 -20.19 5.18 -2.64
N THR A 55 -19.69 6.21 -1.99
CA THR A 55 -20.55 7.27 -1.44
C THR A 55 -21.29 8.01 -2.55
N GLN A 56 -20.59 8.31 -3.64
CA GLN A 56 -21.21 9.00 -4.78
C GLN A 56 -22.28 8.14 -5.43
N LEU A 57 -22.01 6.84 -5.58
CA LEU A 57 -22.98 5.93 -6.18
C LEU A 57 -24.22 5.80 -5.30
N ALA A 58 -24.03 5.74 -3.99
CA ALA A 58 -25.15 5.68 -3.06
C ALA A 58 -26.00 6.94 -3.15
N ALA A 59 -25.35 8.10 -3.27
CA ALA A 59 -26.07 9.36 -3.39
C ALA A 59 -26.85 9.42 -4.70
N GLN A 60 -26.26 8.95 -5.79
CA GLN A 60 -26.95 8.91 -7.08
C GLN A 60 -28.15 7.96 -7.05
N ALA A 61 -27.96 6.81 -6.42
CA ALA A 61 -29.07 5.85 -6.30
C ALA A 61 -30.23 6.46 -5.54
N LEU A 62 -29.92 7.17 -4.45
CA LEU A 62 -30.96 7.83 -3.67
C LEU A 62 -31.65 8.92 -4.48
N GLU A 63 -30.91 9.66 -5.26
CA GLU A 63 -31.45 10.71 -6.10
C GLU A 63 -32.43 10.15 -7.12
N TRP A 64 -32.05 9.07 -7.78
CA TRP A 64 -32.91 8.42 -8.76
C TRP A 64 -34.14 7.82 -8.10
N GLN A 65 -33.97 7.25 -6.90
CA GLN A 65 -35.10 6.71 -6.18
C GLN A 65 -36.12 7.82 -5.85
N THR A 66 -35.64 8.95 -5.38
CA THR A 66 -36.47 10.10 -5.06
C THR A 66 -37.22 10.58 -6.30
N LYS A 67 -36.51 10.69 -7.43
CA LYS A 67 -37.12 11.12 -8.67
C LYS A 67 -38.21 10.14 -9.12
N TYR A 68 -37.96 8.85 -8.99
CA TYR A 68 -38.93 7.85 -9.34
C TYR A 68 -40.18 7.97 -8.47
N GLU A 69 -40.00 8.11 -7.18
CA GLU A 69 -41.09 8.21 -6.24
C GLU A 69 -41.93 9.45 -6.48
N ASN A 70 -41.26 10.57 -6.80
CA ASN A 70 -41.99 11.79 -7.11
C ASN A 70 -42.79 11.66 -8.38
N LEU A 71 -42.21 11.02 -9.39
CA LEU A 71 -42.93 10.81 -10.65
C LEU A 71 -44.12 9.89 -10.46
N ALA A 72 -43.94 8.81 -9.71
CA ALA A 72 -45.04 7.87 -9.43
C ALA A 72 -46.15 8.58 -8.68
N SER A 73 -45.81 9.45 -7.76
CA SER A 73 -46.78 10.19 -7.00
C SER A 73 -47.57 11.15 -7.89
N GLU A 74 -46.90 11.80 -8.84
CA GLU A 74 -47.57 12.69 -9.77
C GLU A 74 -48.55 11.94 -10.68
N VAL A 75 -48.13 10.77 -11.13
CA VAL A 75 -48.97 9.96 -11.98
C VAL A 75 -50.21 9.50 -11.23
N GLU A 76 -50.05 9.10 -9.97
CA GLU A 76 -51.18 8.67 -9.17
C GLU A 76 -52.13 9.81 -8.83
N ALA A 77 -51.61 11.02 -8.74
CA ALA A 77 -52.44 12.17 -8.41
C ALA A 77 -53.35 12.57 -9.58
N GLU A 78 -52.99 12.15 -10.77
CA GLU A 78 -53.83 12.41 -11.94
C GLU A 78 -54.95 11.44 -12.04
#